data_1b10b2d892a63efd04f871f2904a8dc2
#
_entry.id   1b10b2d892a63efd04f871f2904a8dc2
#
_cell.length_a   1.000
_cell.length_b   1.000
_cell.length_c   1.000
_cell.angle_alpha   90.00
_cell.angle_beta   90.00
_cell.angle_gamma   90.00
#
_symmetry.space_group_name_H-M   'P 1'
#
loop_
_entity.id
_entity.type
_entity.pdbx_description
1 polymer ?
#
loop_
_entity_poly.entity_id
_entity_poly.type
_entity_poly.pdbx_seq_one_letter_code
_entity_poly.pdbx_strand_id
1 'polypeptide(L)'
;MRIVVSFLSLFLPLYLLAQNGQARQPNVMVVPFVEPGEGENDRIKDAVLNDEAVPLALSKIKEEFNLRNFKTIDFMTEFQRVQNRVYAASALNAKSTGLQAYVDGARADIYVTVKISKEDFAGGASNVTLLMEAKERETGFSLANASIVSDRFRASKKELTEY
;
A
#
# COMPACT_ATOMS: atom_id res chain seq x y z
N MET A 1 -22.86 9.03 1.82
CA MET A 1 -21.56 8.45 1.47
C MET A 1 -20.85 9.39 0.50
N ARG A 2 -19.99 10.30 1.00
CA ARG A 2 -19.29 11.35 0.23
C ARG A 2 -17.79 11.34 0.56
N ILE A 3 -17.11 10.20 0.36
CA ILE A 3 -15.67 10.04 0.63
C ILE A 3 -14.82 10.35 -0.62
N VAL A 4 -15.46 10.54 -1.77
CA VAL A 4 -14.78 10.56 -3.09
C VAL A 4 -14.05 11.86 -3.40
N VAL A 5 -14.38 12.99 -2.77
CA VAL A 5 -13.90 14.31 -3.22
C VAL A 5 -12.51 14.67 -2.73
N SER A 6 -12.06 14.17 -1.57
CA SER A 6 -10.73 14.48 -1.03
C SER A 6 -9.57 13.73 -1.71
N PHE A 7 -9.83 12.62 -2.41
CA PHE A 7 -8.79 11.88 -3.14
C PHE A 7 -8.29 12.62 -4.38
N LEU A 8 -9.12 13.50 -4.94
CA LEU A 8 -8.81 14.14 -6.22
C LEU A 8 -7.68 15.17 -6.14
N SER A 9 -7.55 15.86 -5.01
CA SER A 9 -6.54 16.92 -4.86
C SER A 9 -5.12 16.40 -4.64
N LEU A 10 -4.98 15.16 -4.16
CA LEU A 10 -3.66 14.59 -3.83
C LEU A 10 -2.85 14.18 -5.06
N PHE A 11 -3.51 13.84 -6.16
CA PHE A 11 -2.87 13.32 -7.36
C PHE A 11 -2.77 14.34 -8.51
N LEU A 12 -3.27 15.57 -8.31
CA LEU A 12 -3.14 16.64 -9.31
C LEU A 12 -1.67 16.90 -9.74
N PRO A 13 -0.67 16.93 -8.84
CA PRO A 13 0.72 17.14 -9.25
C PRO A 13 1.27 15.97 -10.08
N LEU A 14 0.84 14.73 -9.83
CA LEU A 14 1.25 13.56 -10.63
C LEU A 14 0.66 13.60 -12.05
N TYR A 15 -0.54 14.17 -12.22
CA TYR A 15 -1.16 14.36 -13.53
C TYR A 15 -0.44 15.40 -14.38
N LEU A 16 0.09 16.47 -13.77
CA LEU A 16 0.84 17.52 -14.47
C LEU A 16 2.21 17.03 -14.97
N LEU A 17 2.84 16.08 -14.28
CA LEU A 17 4.07 15.45 -14.76
C LEU A 17 3.85 14.53 -15.97
N ALA A 18 2.65 13.97 -16.13
CA ALA A 18 2.30 13.12 -17.28
C ALA A 18 1.94 13.91 -18.56
N GLN A 19 1.66 15.21 -18.47
CA GLN A 19 1.25 16.02 -19.62
C GLN A 19 2.41 16.62 -20.43
N ASN A 20 3.64 16.63 -19.92
CA ASN A 20 4.81 17.10 -20.66
C ASN A 20 5.37 15.99 -21.55
N GLY A 21 4.85 15.90 -22.76
CA GLY A 21 5.29 15.16 -23.93
C GLY A 21 6.24 13.98 -23.74
N GLN A 22 5.76 12.75 -23.95
CA GLN A 22 6.50 11.47 -23.96
C GLN A 22 7.06 10.95 -22.62
N ALA A 23 6.73 11.49 -21.49
CA ALA A 23 7.09 10.87 -20.22
C ALA A 23 6.33 9.52 -20.07
N ARG A 24 7.07 8.43 -19.98
CA ARG A 24 6.52 7.11 -19.68
C ARG A 24 5.67 7.21 -18.41
N GLN A 25 4.43 6.74 -18.48
CA GLN A 25 3.55 6.68 -17.32
C GLN A 25 4.22 5.87 -16.20
N PRO A 26 4.36 6.41 -14.98
CA PRO A 26 5.04 5.71 -13.91
C PRO A 26 4.26 4.46 -13.48
N ASN A 27 4.99 3.41 -13.15
CA ASN A 27 4.42 2.22 -12.52
C ASN A 27 4.25 2.48 -11.02
N VAL A 28 3.05 2.27 -10.52
CA VAL A 28 2.71 2.46 -9.11
C VAL A 28 2.53 1.12 -8.41
N MET A 29 3.12 0.94 -7.25
CA MET A 29 2.95 -0.23 -6.40
C MET A 29 2.41 0.19 -5.05
N VAL A 30 1.30 -0.39 -4.62
CA VAL A 30 0.72 -0.17 -3.29
C VAL A 30 1.25 -1.25 -2.35
N VAL A 31 1.84 -0.85 -1.23
CA VAL A 31 2.55 -1.72 -0.30
C VAL A 31 2.11 -1.50 1.15
N PRO A 32 2.18 -2.50 2.03
CA PRO A 32 1.89 -2.29 3.44
C PRO A 32 2.95 -1.38 4.06
N PHE A 33 2.54 -0.54 5.00
CA PHE A 33 3.49 0.13 5.87
C PHE A 33 3.99 -0.85 6.93
N VAL A 34 5.29 -0.97 7.03
CA VAL A 34 5.96 -1.65 8.14
C VAL A 34 7.10 -0.76 8.64
N GLU A 35 7.38 -0.84 9.92
CA GLU A 35 8.51 -0.09 10.46
C GLU A 35 9.82 -0.69 9.92
N PRO A 36 10.74 0.14 9.39
CA PRO A 36 12.01 -0.34 8.87
C PRO A 36 12.88 -0.89 10.00
N GLY A 37 13.84 -1.74 9.65
CA GLY A 37 14.84 -2.27 10.56
C GLY A 37 14.83 -3.79 10.69
N GLU A 38 15.47 -4.29 11.74
CA GLU A 38 15.59 -5.72 11.98
C GLU A 38 14.20 -6.40 12.06
N GLY A 39 14.04 -7.56 11.38
CA GLY A 39 12.76 -8.27 11.32
C GLY A 39 11.71 -7.65 10.37
N GLU A 40 12.06 -6.70 9.52
CA GLU A 40 11.13 -6.05 8.58
C GLU A 40 10.42 -7.05 7.68
N ASN A 41 11.11 -8.07 7.18
CA ASN A 41 10.49 -9.13 6.36
C ASN A 41 9.43 -9.93 7.10
N ASP A 42 9.64 -10.19 8.39
CA ASP A 42 8.66 -10.93 9.20
C ASP A 42 7.44 -10.06 9.49
N ARG A 43 7.63 -8.75 9.71
CA ARG A 43 6.51 -7.80 9.84
C ARG A 43 5.72 -7.65 8.53
N ILE A 44 6.40 -7.68 7.37
CA ILE A 44 5.72 -7.69 6.07
C ILE A 44 4.87 -8.94 5.93
N LYS A 45 5.42 -10.12 6.27
CA LYS A 45 4.69 -11.39 6.24
C LYS A 45 3.48 -11.34 7.17
N ASP A 46 3.68 -10.88 8.40
CA ASP A 46 2.62 -10.78 9.39
C ASP A 46 1.48 -9.89 8.91
N ALA A 47 1.81 -8.68 8.43
CA ALA A 47 0.83 -7.74 7.89
C ALA A 47 0.05 -8.29 6.69
N VAL A 48 0.68 -9.13 5.86
CA VAL A 48 0.06 -9.64 4.62
C VAL A 48 -0.70 -10.94 4.83
N LEU A 49 -0.22 -11.81 5.73
CA LEU A 49 -0.77 -13.15 5.91
C LEU A 49 -1.71 -13.27 7.12
N ASN A 50 -1.51 -12.45 8.15
CA ASN A 50 -2.24 -12.55 9.41
C ASN A 50 -3.21 -11.39 9.65
N ASP A 51 -3.17 -10.33 8.83
CA ASP A 51 -4.12 -9.22 8.89
C ASP A 51 -4.96 -9.18 7.60
N GLU A 52 -6.23 -9.59 7.68
CA GLU A 52 -7.13 -9.61 6.52
C GLU A 52 -7.44 -8.20 5.97
N ALA A 53 -7.36 -7.17 6.80
CA ALA A 53 -7.66 -5.80 6.39
C ALA A 53 -6.58 -5.22 5.47
N VAL A 54 -5.31 -5.60 5.67
CA VAL A 54 -4.19 -5.08 4.88
C VAL A 54 -4.28 -5.49 3.40
N PRO A 55 -4.37 -6.79 3.03
CA PRO A 55 -4.51 -7.18 1.62
C PRO A 55 -5.74 -6.56 0.94
N LEU A 56 -6.85 -6.46 1.67
CA LEU A 56 -8.08 -5.85 1.14
C LEU A 56 -7.85 -4.36 0.84
N ALA A 57 -7.25 -3.62 1.76
CA ALA A 57 -6.95 -2.19 1.55
C ALA A 57 -5.97 -1.98 0.40
N LEU A 58 -4.90 -2.78 0.31
CA LEU A 58 -3.95 -2.71 -0.80
C LEU A 58 -4.64 -2.93 -2.14
N SER A 59 -5.53 -3.93 -2.21
CA SER A 59 -6.31 -4.23 -3.42
C SER A 59 -7.23 -3.08 -3.81
N LYS A 60 -7.95 -2.51 -2.86
CA LYS A 60 -8.88 -1.40 -3.11
C LYS A 60 -8.16 -0.13 -3.55
N ILE A 61 -7.05 0.21 -2.92
CA ILE A 61 -6.25 1.37 -3.31
C ILE A 61 -5.65 1.16 -4.71
N LYS A 62 -5.16 -0.05 -5.01
CA LYS A 62 -4.67 -0.40 -6.36
C LYS A 62 -5.78 -0.24 -7.40
N GLU A 63 -7.01 -0.69 -7.12
CA GLU A 63 -8.17 -0.52 -7.99
C GLU A 63 -8.44 0.96 -8.28
N GLU A 64 -8.37 1.84 -7.27
CA GLU A 64 -8.53 3.28 -7.43
C GLU A 64 -7.46 3.91 -8.34
N PHE A 65 -6.21 3.44 -8.25
CA PHE A 65 -5.15 3.86 -9.18
C PHE A 65 -5.45 3.40 -10.62
N ASN A 66 -5.91 2.15 -10.79
CA ASN A 66 -6.28 1.62 -12.12
C ASN A 66 -7.44 2.41 -12.74
N LEU A 67 -8.47 2.75 -11.96
CA LEU A 67 -9.61 3.58 -12.43
C LEU A 67 -9.16 4.97 -12.90
N ARG A 68 -8.02 5.45 -12.43
CA ARG A 68 -7.40 6.71 -12.86
C ARG A 68 -6.34 6.52 -13.94
N ASN A 69 -6.33 5.36 -14.58
CA ASN A 69 -5.40 4.99 -15.66
C ASN A 69 -3.91 4.95 -15.26
N PHE A 70 -3.58 4.82 -13.98
CA PHE A 70 -2.20 4.53 -13.58
C PHE A 70 -1.87 3.07 -13.90
N LYS A 71 -0.65 2.82 -14.30
CA LYS A 71 -0.15 1.46 -14.43
C LYS A 71 0.25 0.94 -13.06
N THR A 72 -0.47 -0.06 -12.56
CA THR A 72 -0.21 -0.61 -11.23
C THR A 72 0.55 -1.93 -11.27
N ILE A 73 1.37 -2.16 -10.25
CA ILE A 73 2.05 -3.43 -10.00
C ILE A 73 1.41 -4.06 -8.76
N ASP A 74 1.13 -5.35 -8.85
CA ASP A 74 0.52 -6.11 -7.76
C ASP A 74 1.55 -6.52 -6.72
N PHE A 75 1.41 -6.00 -5.50
CA PHE A 75 2.30 -6.31 -4.39
C PHE A 75 2.24 -7.80 -3.99
N MET A 76 1.06 -8.40 -3.97
CA MET A 76 0.91 -9.80 -3.57
C MET A 76 1.65 -10.75 -4.52
N THR A 77 1.60 -10.47 -5.81
CA THR A 77 2.35 -11.22 -6.82
C THR A 77 3.87 -11.08 -6.59
N GLU A 78 4.34 -9.87 -6.34
CA GLU A 78 5.75 -9.62 -6.04
C GLU A 78 6.19 -10.25 -4.71
N PHE A 79 5.34 -10.16 -3.68
CA PHE A 79 5.58 -10.80 -2.40
C PHE A 79 5.79 -12.31 -2.56
N GLN A 80 4.89 -12.99 -3.26
CA GLN A 80 5.03 -14.42 -3.53
C GLN A 80 6.29 -14.74 -4.33
N ARG A 81 6.61 -13.92 -5.34
CA ARG A 81 7.81 -14.09 -6.18
C ARG A 81 9.11 -13.98 -5.36
N VAL A 82 9.18 -12.99 -4.46
CA VAL A 82 10.36 -12.80 -3.59
C VAL A 82 10.44 -13.93 -2.56
N GLN A 83 9.33 -14.33 -1.94
CA GLN A 83 9.31 -15.46 -1.01
C GLN A 83 9.84 -16.74 -1.68
N ASN A 84 9.36 -17.06 -2.87
CA ASN A 84 9.83 -18.23 -3.62
C ASN A 84 11.32 -18.15 -3.96
N ARG A 85 11.84 -16.95 -4.26
CA ARG A 85 13.29 -16.75 -4.51
C ARG A 85 14.10 -16.86 -3.24
N VAL A 86 13.63 -16.36 -2.11
CA VAL A 86 14.32 -16.48 -0.82
C VAL A 86 14.42 -17.95 -0.41
N TYR A 87 13.37 -18.75 -0.62
CA TYR A 87 13.44 -20.20 -0.41
C TYR A 87 14.45 -20.89 -1.34
N ALA A 88 14.57 -20.41 -2.58
CA ALA A 88 15.55 -20.94 -3.54
C ALA A 88 16.98 -20.39 -3.32
N ALA A 89 17.10 -19.19 -2.75
CA ALA A 89 18.35 -18.44 -2.56
C ALA A 89 18.84 -18.41 -1.10
N SER A 90 18.22 -19.17 -0.19
CA SER A 90 18.79 -19.40 1.15
C SER A 90 20.21 -20.01 1.11
N ALA A 91 20.70 -20.29 -0.09
CA ALA A 91 22.10 -20.64 -0.38
C ALA A 91 22.97 -19.48 -0.90
N LEU A 92 22.43 -18.30 -1.22
CA LEU A 92 23.19 -17.22 -1.85
C LEU A 92 22.76 -15.85 -1.26
N ASN A 93 23.61 -15.31 -0.41
CA ASN A 93 23.69 -13.94 0.12
C ASN A 93 22.82 -12.88 -0.60
N ALA A 94 21.52 -12.80 -0.33
CA ALA A 94 20.66 -11.73 -0.83
C ALA A 94 20.92 -10.45 -0.01
N LYS A 95 21.53 -9.45 -0.64
CA LYS A 95 21.94 -8.17 -0.02
C LYS A 95 20.79 -7.18 0.20
N SER A 96 19.58 -7.44 -0.30
CA SER A 96 18.44 -6.54 -0.14
C SER A 96 17.37 -7.22 0.70
N THR A 97 17.09 -6.67 1.85
CA THR A 97 16.06 -7.14 2.78
C THR A 97 15.02 -6.04 2.98
N GLY A 98 13.81 -6.43 3.38
CA GLY A 98 12.73 -5.49 3.68
C GLY A 98 11.95 -5.02 2.46
N LEU A 99 11.13 -3.99 2.67
CA LEU A 99 10.19 -3.46 1.68
C LEU A 99 10.86 -3.02 0.37
N GLN A 100 12.05 -2.45 0.47
CA GLN A 100 12.81 -1.99 -0.69
C GLN A 100 13.11 -3.11 -1.69
N ALA A 101 13.36 -4.34 -1.20
CA ALA A 101 13.60 -5.48 -2.08
C ALA A 101 12.40 -5.81 -2.97
N TYR A 102 11.18 -5.64 -2.46
CA TYR A 102 9.96 -5.87 -3.24
C TYR A 102 9.75 -4.76 -4.26
N VAL A 103 9.96 -3.52 -3.86
CA VAL A 103 9.81 -2.33 -4.73
C VAL A 103 10.82 -2.36 -5.87
N ASP A 104 12.08 -2.66 -5.59
CA ASP A 104 13.15 -2.77 -6.59
C ASP A 104 12.93 -3.96 -7.53
N GLY A 105 12.54 -5.10 -6.96
CA GLY A 105 12.25 -6.31 -7.72
C GLY A 105 11.10 -6.13 -8.71
N ALA A 106 10.09 -5.36 -8.33
CA ALA A 106 8.94 -5.03 -9.15
C ALA A 106 9.24 -3.95 -10.21
N ARG A 107 10.33 -3.20 -10.06
CA ARG A 107 10.64 -2.01 -10.87
C ARG A 107 9.51 -0.98 -10.84
N ALA A 108 8.90 -0.80 -9.66
CA ALA A 108 7.96 0.28 -9.45
C ALA A 108 8.72 1.62 -9.53
N ASP A 109 8.15 2.61 -10.18
CA ASP A 109 8.71 3.96 -10.23
C ASP A 109 8.29 4.73 -8.95
N ILE A 110 7.06 4.47 -8.51
CA ILE A 110 6.46 5.05 -7.29
C ILE A 110 5.92 3.90 -6.44
N TYR A 111 6.12 3.98 -5.14
CA TYR A 111 5.44 3.09 -4.20
C TYR A 111 4.62 3.89 -3.19
N VAL A 112 3.46 3.35 -2.83
CA VAL A 112 2.52 3.96 -1.88
C VAL A 112 2.45 3.06 -0.66
N THR A 113 3.02 3.51 0.45
CA THR A 113 2.89 2.82 1.74
C THR A 113 1.51 3.07 2.34
N VAL A 114 0.90 2.03 2.88
CA VAL A 114 -0.44 2.07 3.48
C VAL A 114 -0.38 1.57 4.91
N LYS A 115 -0.71 2.45 5.86
CA LYS A 115 -0.87 2.10 7.28
C LYS A 115 -2.33 2.15 7.66
N ILE A 116 -2.83 1.08 8.25
CA ILE A 116 -4.18 0.98 8.78
C ILE A 116 -4.08 1.00 10.30
N SER A 117 -4.86 1.85 10.93
CA SER A 117 -4.98 1.90 12.40
C SER A 117 -6.44 1.86 12.78
N LYS A 118 -6.77 1.03 13.75
CA LYS A 118 -8.12 0.95 14.33
C LYS A 118 -8.07 1.51 15.75
N GLU A 119 -9.00 2.39 16.05
CA GLU A 119 -9.19 2.94 17.40
C GLU A 119 -10.55 2.52 17.92
N ASP A 120 -10.56 1.83 19.06
CA ASP A 120 -11.77 1.35 19.70
C ASP A 120 -12.19 2.32 20.83
N PHE A 121 -13.46 2.69 20.85
CA PHE A 121 -14.04 3.60 21.82
C PHE A 121 -14.94 2.87 22.81
N ALA A 122 -15.18 3.51 23.95
CA ALA A 122 -16.16 3.03 24.91
C ALA A 122 -17.54 2.83 24.26
N GLY A 123 -18.20 1.71 24.59
CA GLY A 123 -19.50 1.36 24.00
C GLY A 123 -19.40 0.56 22.68
N GLY A 124 -18.21 0.04 22.34
CA GLY A 124 -18.02 -0.86 21.19
C GLY A 124 -18.06 -0.15 19.84
N ALA A 125 -17.91 1.16 19.81
CA ALA A 125 -17.69 1.89 18.57
C ALA A 125 -16.22 1.89 18.20
N SER A 126 -15.91 1.90 16.90
CA SER A 126 -14.54 1.98 16.38
C SER A 126 -14.47 3.00 15.26
N ASN A 127 -13.29 3.53 15.01
CA ASN A 127 -12.95 4.16 13.75
C ASN A 127 -11.72 3.46 13.11
N VAL A 128 -11.55 3.65 11.82
CA VAL A 128 -10.37 3.21 11.09
C VAL A 128 -9.71 4.43 10.46
N THR A 129 -8.42 4.56 10.69
CA THR A 129 -7.59 5.56 10.04
C THR A 129 -6.70 4.88 9.01
N LEU A 130 -6.74 5.40 7.80
CA LEU A 130 -5.89 4.99 6.69
C LEU A 130 -4.88 6.12 6.41
N LEU A 131 -3.61 5.83 6.60
CA LEU A 131 -2.51 6.73 6.26
C LEU A 131 -1.80 6.21 5.02
N MET A 132 -1.59 7.06 4.04
CA MET A 132 -0.91 6.72 2.80
C MET A 132 0.20 7.73 2.52
N GLU A 133 1.34 7.23 2.06
CA GLU A 133 2.45 8.06 1.61
C GLU A 133 3.00 7.50 0.30
N ALA A 134 3.02 8.33 -0.74
CA ALA A 134 3.63 8.02 -2.01
C ALA A 134 5.09 8.48 -2.02
N LYS A 135 5.99 7.59 -2.41
CA LYS A 135 7.43 7.84 -2.49
C LYS A 135 7.99 7.48 -3.85
N GLU A 136 8.94 8.26 -4.31
CA GLU A 136 9.77 7.90 -5.45
C GLU A 136 10.73 6.77 -5.05
N ARG A 137 10.83 5.73 -5.89
CA ARG A 137 11.65 4.55 -5.58
C ARG A 137 13.13 4.88 -5.44
N GLU A 138 13.69 5.67 -6.35
CA GLU A 138 15.14 5.88 -6.43
C GLU A 138 15.68 6.76 -5.32
N THR A 139 14.94 7.79 -4.94
CA THR A 139 15.37 8.77 -3.94
C THR A 139 14.75 8.54 -2.57
N GLY A 140 13.62 7.82 -2.51
CA GLY A 140 12.81 7.68 -1.31
C GLY A 140 12.08 8.96 -0.91
N PHE A 141 12.13 10.02 -1.74
CA PHE A 141 11.44 11.27 -1.44
C PHE A 141 9.93 11.08 -1.44
N SER A 142 9.29 11.67 -0.44
CA SER A 142 7.84 11.73 -0.35
C SER A 142 7.30 12.68 -1.43
N LEU A 143 6.44 12.13 -2.29
CA LEU A 143 5.76 12.86 -3.36
C LEU A 143 4.41 13.41 -2.91
N ALA A 144 3.70 12.64 -2.07
CA ALA A 144 2.40 12.99 -1.55
C ALA A 144 2.06 12.14 -0.32
N ASN A 145 1.17 12.67 0.52
CA ASN A 145 0.60 11.92 1.64
C ASN A 145 -0.90 12.18 1.75
N ALA A 146 -1.62 11.23 2.35
CA ALA A 146 -3.05 11.34 2.63
C ALA A 146 -3.39 10.64 3.94
N SER A 147 -4.38 11.19 4.62
CA SER A 147 -5.00 10.57 5.79
C SER A 147 -6.51 10.54 5.60
N ILE A 148 -7.11 9.38 5.80
CA ILE A 148 -8.55 9.19 5.75
C ILE A 148 -8.97 8.57 7.08
N VAL A 149 -9.95 9.16 7.72
CA VAL A 149 -10.55 8.62 8.95
C VAL A 149 -12.00 8.26 8.63
N SER A 150 -12.39 7.02 8.94
CA SER A 150 -13.78 6.61 8.81
C SER A 150 -14.67 7.30 9.84
N ASP A 151 -15.95 7.39 9.56
CA ASP A 151 -16.92 7.66 10.60
C ASP A 151 -16.89 6.55 11.66
N ARG A 152 -17.32 6.87 12.87
CA ARG A 152 -17.46 5.87 13.93
C ARG A 152 -18.50 4.82 13.53
N PHE A 153 -18.14 3.58 13.57
CA PHE A 153 -19.03 2.45 13.30
C PHE A 153 -19.04 1.49 14.48
N ARG A 154 -20.14 0.77 14.62
CA ARG A 154 -20.24 -0.40 15.50
C ARG A 154 -20.29 -1.61 14.60
N ALA A 155 -19.25 -2.43 14.64
CA ALA A 155 -19.27 -3.72 13.95
C ALA A 155 -20.30 -4.62 14.68
N SER A 156 -21.45 -4.84 14.08
CA SER A 156 -22.31 -5.94 14.49
C SER A 156 -21.75 -7.22 13.88
N LYS A 157 -21.76 -8.33 14.63
CA LYS A 157 -21.34 -9.65 14.12
C LYS A 157 -22.04 -10.05 12.80
N LYS A 158 -23.11 -9.41 12.44
CA LYS A 158 -23.93 -9.68 11.26
C LYS A 158 -23.45 -8.95 10.01
N GLU A 159 -22.74 -7.81 10.16
CA GLU A 159 -22.26 -7.01 9.03
C GLU A 159 -20.90 -7.49 8.49
N LEU A 160 -20.16 -8.30 9.25
CA LEU A 160 -18.90 -8.89 8.81
C LEU A 160 -19.09 -10.10 7.86
N THR A 161 -20.31 -10.58 7.69
CA THR A 161 -20.64 -11.76 6.84
C THR A 161 -21.32 -11.40 5.52
N GLU A 162 -21.61 -10.12 5.25
CA GLU A 162 -22.36 -9.69 4.04
C GLU A 162 -21.53 -8.77 3.10
N TYR A 163 -20.19 -8.74 3.23
CA TYR A 163 -19.34 -8.00 2.29
C TYR A 163 -18.29 -8.89 1.67
#